data_a4e3459c7d7d90f360eb3556f159ee19
#
_entry.id   a4e3459c7d7d90f360eb3556f159ee19
#
_cell.length_a   1.000
_cell.length_b   1.000
_cell.length_c   1.000
_cell.angle_alpha   90.00
_cell.angle_beta   90.00
_cell.angle_gamma   90.00
#
_symmetry.space_group_name_H-M   'P 1'
#
loop_
_entity.id
_entity.type
_entity.pdbx_description
1 polymer ?
#
loop_
_entity_poly.entity_id
_entity_poly.type
_entity_poly.pdbx_seq_one_letter_code
_entity_poly.pdbx_strand_id
1 'polypeptide(L)'
;KNGLAKIRDILWPIYGIEHKKFIPMTIMISLILFNYTVIRNTKDVLVTTATDGSEIITFLKFWVVLPLSVIFFLIYSKLSNIFSRQTLFYSFIGFFLIFFALFALVFYPYQDIIHPIKSADKAIDYLPAGFKHFINIYKYWSFSLFYAFAELWGVLIGTLMFWQFANSIVK
;
A
#
# COMPACT_ATOMS: atom_id res chain seq x y z
N LYS A 1 -12.76 47.81 7.19
CA LYS A 1 -12.65 46.31 7.36
C LYS A 1 -11.19 46.02 7.58
N ASN A 2 -10.85 45.47 8.74
CA ASN A 2 -9.49 45.31 9.23
C ASN A 2 -8.64 44.47 8.28
N GLY A 3 -7.40 44.89 8.02
CA GLY A 3 -6.45 44.19 7.15
C GLY A 3 -6.21 42.74 7.55
N LEU A 4 -6.30 42.42 8.84
CA LEU A 4 -6.24 41.07 9.38
C LEU A 4 -7.39 40.16 8.89
N ALA A 5 -8.62 40.70 8.73
CA ALA A 5 -9.74 39.93 8.19
C ALA A 5 -9.53 39.57 6.72
N LYS A 6 -8.96 40.48 5.91
CA LYS A 6 -8.61 40.21 4.52
C LYS A 6 -7.52 39.16 4.38
N ILE A 7 -6.50 39.19 5.23
CA ILE A 7 -5.41 38.20 5.24
C ILE A 7 -5.98 36.83 5.63
N ARG A 8 -6.87 36.76 6.65
CA ARG A 8 -7.55 35.53 7.02
C ARG A 8 -8.38 34.96 5.87
N ASP A 9 -9.14 35.81 5.18
CA ASP A 9 -10.03 35.39 4.09
C ASP A 9 -9.23 34.90 2.85
N ILE A 10 -8.00 35.37 2.68
CA ILE A 10 -7.07 34.88 1.63
C ILE A 10 -6.42 33.55 2.04
N LEU A 11 -5.97 33.44 3.30
CA LEU A 11 -5.26 32.26 3.79
C LEU A 11 -6.20 31.10 4.13
N TRP A 12 -7.45 31.41 4.54
CA TRP A 12 -8.44 30.43 4.96
C TRP A 12 -9.84 30.77 4.45
N PRO A 13 -10.12 30.55 3.16
CA PRO A 13 -11.39 30.92 2.54
C PRO A 13 -12.55 29.95 2.86
N ILE A 14 -12.46 29.17 3.94
CA ILE A 14 -13.43 28.16 4.32
C ILE A 14 -14.35 28.70 5.41
N TYR A 15 -15.68 28.73 5.15
CA TYR A 15 -16.67 29.29 6.06
C TYR A 15 -17.75 28.30 6.50
N GLY A 16 -18.18 28.42 7.76
CA GLY A 16 -19.41 27.80 8.29
C GLY A 16 -19.53 26.29 8.09
N ILE A 17 -20.49 25.87 7.24
CA ILE A 17 -20.83 24.46 7.00
C ILE A 17 -19.67 23.68 6.34
N GLU A 18 -18.83 24.36 5.58
CA GLU A 18 -17.71 23.76 4.88
C GLU A 18 -16.65 23.19 5.84
N HIS A 19 -16.44 23.81 7.00
CA HIS A 19 -15.53 23.29 8.02
C HIS A 19 -15.93 21.88 8.48
N LYS A 20 -17.23 21.60 8.61
CA LYS A 20 -17.71 20.28 9.05
C LYS A 20 -17.37 19.15 8.09
N LYS A 21 -17.22 19.48 6.80
CA LYS A 21 -16.80 18.51 5.77
C LYS A 21 -15.29 18.51 5.58
N PHE A 22 -14.68 19.69 5.56
CA PHE A 22 -13.25 19.87 5.26
C PHE A 22 -12.34 19.26 6.32
N ILE A 23 -12.59 19.49 7.62
CA ILE A 23 -11.74 19.00 8.71
C ILE A 23 -11.66 17.46 8.73
N PRO A 24 -12.76 16.69 8.71
CA PRO A 24 -12.68 15.23 8.66
C PRO A 24 -11.95 14.71 7.42
N MET A 25 -12.14 15.35 6.26
CA MET A 25 -11.44 14.97 5.04
C MET A 25 -9.93 15.22 5.14
N THR A 26 -9.52 16.36 5.70
CA THR A 26 -8.11 16.68 5.92
C THR A 26 -7.45 15.71 6.89
N ILE A 27 -8.12 15.36 7.99
CA ILE A 27 -7.64 14.35 8.93
C ILE A 27 -7.51 12.99 8.24
N MET A 28 -8.51 12.59 7.48
CA MET A 28 -8.50 11.31 6.77
C MET A 28 -7.34 11.20 5.79
N ILE A 29 -7.11 12.23 4.95
CA ILE A 29 -5.99 12.22 4.00
C ILE A 29 -4.64 12.23 4.72
N SER A 30 -4.52 12.99 5.81
CA SER A 30 -3.29 13.04 6.61
C SER A 30 -2.96 11.67 7.21
N LEU A 31 -3.95 10.96 7.75
CA LEU A 31 -3.78 9.61 8.27
C LEU A 31 -3.41 8.60 7.18
N ILE A 32 -4.02 8.71 6.00
CA ILE A 32 -3.70 7.86 4.85
C ILE A 32 -2.25 8.10 4.40
N LEU A 33 -1.83 9.35 4.26
CA LEU A 33 -0.46 9.71 3.86
C LEU A 33 0.58 9.28 4.90
N PHE A 34 0.27 9.45 6.18
CA PHE A 34 1.14 8.98 7.27
C PHE A 34 1.31 7.46 7.21
N ASN A 35 0.20 6.72 7.14
CA ASN A 35 0.22 5.27 7.02
C ASN A 35 0.98 4.80 5.78
N TYR A 36 0.74 5.44 4.62
CA TYR A 36 1.47 5.17 3.39
C TYR A 36 2.97 5.35 3.55
N THR A 37 3.41 6.44 4.19
CA THR A 37 4.84 6.72 4.40
C THR A 37 5.50 5.66 5.28
N VAL A 38 4.83 5.26 6.36
CA VAL A 38 5.33 4.20 7.26
C VAL A 38 5.45 2.88 6.49
N ILE A 39 4.39 2.45 5.81
CA ILE A 39 4.38 1.18 5.06
C ILE A 39 5.43 1.19 3.95
N ARG A 40 5.56 2.31 3.22
CA ARG A 40 6.57 2.46 2.15
C ARG A 40 7.99 2.25 2.65
N ASN A 41 8.36 2.90 3.75
CA ASN A 41 9.70 2.74 4.32
C ASN A 41 9.91 1.32 4.85
N THR A 42 8.91 0.76 5.53
CA THR A 42 8.98 -0.59 6.09
C THR A 42 9.18 -1.65 5.00
N LYS A 43 8.46 -1.58 3.88
CA LYS A 43 8.59 -2.57 2.80
C LYS A 43 9.98 -2.59 2.17
N ASP A 44 10.57 -1.39 1.95
CA ASP A 44 11.89 -1.28 1.36
C ASP A 44 12.96 -1.84 2.30
N VAL A 45 12.89 -1.49 3.59
CA VAL A 45 13.82 -2.00 4.61
C VAL A 45 13.71 -3.52 4.76
N LEU A 46 12.50 -4.07 4.88
CA LEU A 46 12.31 -5.52 5.04
C LEU A 46 12.95 -6.33 3.91
N VAL A 47 12.72 -5.92 2.68
CA VAL A 47 13.21 -6.66 1.52
C VAL A 47 14.72 -6.49 1.35
N THR A 48 15.24 -5.26 1.45
CA THR A 48 16.67 -4.99 1.28
C THR A 48 17.52 -5.63 2.36
N THR A 49 17.05 -5.63 3.62
CA THR A 49 17.76 -6.26 4.74
C THR A 49 17.76 -7.78 4.62
N ALA A 50 16.65 -8.38 4.17
CA ALA A 50 16.56 -9.83 4.04
C ALA A 50 17.38 -10.40 2.88
N THR A 51 17.62 -9.62 1.81
CA THR A 51 18.26 -10.09 0.57
C THR A 51 19.66 -9.53 0.34
N ASP A 52 20.18 -8.75 1.29
CA ASP A 52 21.48 -8.07 1.21
C ASP A 52 21.69 -7.23 -0.05
N GLY A 53 20.61 -6.61 -0.56
CA GLY A 53 20.75 -5.75 -1.73
C GLY A 53 19.46 -5.05 -2.17
N SER A 54 19.62 -3.90 -2.81
CA SER A 54 18.51 -3.10 -3.35
C SER A 54 18.06 -3.55 -4.75
N GLU A 55 18.83 -4.41 -5.43
CA GLU A 55 18.54 -4.91 -6.79
C GLU A 55 17.24 -5.70 -6.84
N ILE A 56 16.90 -6.39 -5.75
CA ILE A 56 15.66 -7.16 -5.61
C ILE A 56 14.40 -6.30 -5.77
N ILE A 57 14.48 -5.01 -5.42
CA ILE A 57 13.34 -4.07 -5.54
C ILE A 57 12.86 -3.95 -6.98
N THR A 58 13.80 -3.79 -7.93
CA THR A 58 13.47 -3.70 -9.36
C THR A 58 12.84 -5.01 -9.84
N PHE A 59 13.39 -6.13 -9.40
CA PHE A 59 12.90 -7.45 -9.72
C PHE A 59 11.49 -7.71 -9.18
N LEU A 60 11.24 -7.35 -7.92
CA LEU A 60 9.91 -7.42 -7.30
C LEU A 60 8.89 -6.55 -8.02
N LYS A 61 9.25 -5.32 -8.40
CA LYS A 61 8.34 -4.42 -9.11
C LYS A 61 7.89 -5.01 -10.43
N PHE A 62 8.82 -5.58 -11.20
CA PHE A 62 8.51 -6.12 -12.50
C PHE A 62 7.77 -7.47 -12.43
N TRP A 63 8.23 -8.41 -11.60
CA TRP A 63 7.74 -9.78 -11.62
C TRP A 63 6.59 -10.05 -10.63
N VAL A 64 6.45 -9.26 -9.58
CA VAL A 64 5.44 -9.46 -8.55
C VAL A 64 4.42 -8.33 -8.55
N VAL A 65 4.88 -7.07 -8.42
CA VAL A 65 3.97 -5.92 -8.29
C VAL A 65 3.18 -5.68 -9.58
N LEU A 66 3.82 -5.72 -10.74
CA LEU A 66 3.16 -5.44 -12.01
C LEU A 66 2.05 -6.45 -12.32
N PRO A 67 2.28 -7.79 -12.30
CA PRO A 67 1.20 -8.76 -12.51
C PRO A 67 0.08 -8.63 -11.47
N LEU A 68 0.45 -8.45 -10.21
CA LEU A 68 -0.52 -8.29 -9.13
C LEU A 68 -1.36 -7.02 -9.30
N SER A 69 -0.76 -5.92 -9.76
CA SER A 69 -1.47 -4.67 -10.06
C SER A 69 -2.51 -4.86 -11.16
N VAL A 70 -2.18 -5.61 -12.21
CA VAL A 70 -3.12 -5.93 -13.29
C VAL A 70 -4.30 -6.75 -12.75
N ILE A 71 -4.01 -7.78 -11.96
CA ILE A 71 -5.05 -8.61 -11.33
C ILE A 71 -5.96 -7.75 -10.43
N PHE A 72 -5.38 -6.91 -9.58
CA PHE A 72 -6.15 -6.00 -8.72
C PHE A 72 -6.98 -5.00 -9.52
N PHE A 73 -6.45 -4.46 -10.59
CA PHE A 73 -7.20 -3.56 -11.48
C PHE A 73 -8.41 -4.26 -12.10
N LEU A 74 -8.25 -5.50 -12.57
CA LEU A 74 -9.36 -6.29 -13.13
C LEU A 74 -10.42 -6.60 -12.07
N ILE A 75 -10.00 -6.98 -10.86
CA ILE A 75 -10.90 -7.20 -9.72
C ILE A 75 -11.64 -5.91 -9.37
N TYR A 76 -10.92 -4.80 -9.24
CA TYR A 76 -11.51 -3.49 -8.96
C TYR A 76 -12.54 -3.08 -10.02
N SER A 77 -12.19 -3.21 -11.30
CA SER A 77 -13.07 -2.89 -12.42
C SER A 77 -14.37 -3.71 -12.38
N LYS A 78 -14.26 -5.01 -12.12
CA LYS A 78 -15.42 -5.89 -12.01
C LYS A 78 -16.30 -5.54 -10.80
N LEU A 79 -15.69 -5.32 -9.64
CA LEU A 79 -16.41 -5.00 -8.41
C LEU A 79 -17.05 -3.61 -8.47
N SER A 80 -16.45 -2.65 -9.16
CA SER A 80 -16.99 -1.29 -9.30
C SER A 80 -18.30 -1.23 -10.09
N ASN A 81 -18.59 -2.25 -10.89
CA ASN A 81 -19.86 -2.40 -11.59
C ASN A 81 -20.98 -3.00 -10.72
N ILE A 82 -20.61 -3.68 -9.62
CA ILE A 82 -21.56 -4.41 -8.77
C ILE A 82 -21.84 -3.63 -7.48
N PHE A 83 -20.80 -3.05 -6.87
CA PHE A 83 -20.88 -2.39 -5.57
C PHE A 83 -20.89 -0.86 -5.67
N SER A 84 -21.51 -0.22 -4.66
CA SER A 84 -21.41 1.23 -4.52
C SER A 84 -19.96 1.65 -4.23
N ARG A 85 -19.61 2.89 -4.61
CA ARG A 85 -18.26 3.44 -4.39
C ARG A 85 -17.83 3.40 -2.91
N GLN A 86 -18.77 3.66 -2.01
CA GLN A 86 -18.52 3.61 -0.57
C GLN A 86 -18.24 2.19 -0.08
N THR A 87 -19.06 1.23 -0.50
CA THR A 87 -18.86 -0.19 -0.15
C THR A 87 -17.51 -0.68 -0.62
N LEU A 88 -17.15 -0.34 -1.86
CA LEU A 88 -15.87 -0.70 -2.46
C LEU A 88 -14.69 -0.12 -1.65
N PHE A 89 -14.76 1.16 -1.31
CA PHE A 89 -13.75 1.83 -0.51
C PHE A 89 -13.51 1.12 0.84
N TYR A 90 -14.58 0.88 1.60
CA TYR A 90 -14.46 0.20 2.89
C TYR A 90 -14.02 -1.25 2.78
N SER A 91 -14.44 -1.97 1.73
CA SER A 91 -14.03 -3.37 1.50
C SER A 91 -12.54 -3.47 1.22
N PHE A 92 -11.98 -2.59 0.39
CA PHE A 92 -10.55 -2.59 0.12
C PHE A 92 -9.72 -2.13 1.32
N ILE A 93 -10.16 -1.10 2.04
CA ILE A 93 -9.50 -0.72 3.30
C ILE A 93 -9.50 -1.89 4.28
N GLY A 94 -10.63 -2.53 4.49
CA GLY A 94 -10.75 -3.69 5.37
C GLY A 94 -9.82 -4.83 4.97
N PHE A 95 -9.76 -5.14 3.67
CA PHE A 95 -8.86 -6.15 3.14
C PHE A 95 -7.39 -5.84 3.45
N PHE A 96 -6.93 -4.62 3.17
CA PHE A 96 -5.55 -4.23 3.45
C PHE A 96 -5.24 -4.19 4.95
N LEU A 97 -6.16 -3.70 5.78
CA LEU A 97 -6.01 -3.71 7.24
C LEU A 97 -5.85 -5.13 7.78
N ILE A 98 -6.69 -6.06 7.32
CA ILE A 98 -6.59 -7.48 7.70
C ILE A 98 -5.25 -8.05 7.25
N PHE A 99 -4.83 -7.78 6.02
CA PHE A 99 -3.55 -8.25 5.50
C PHE A 99 -2.37 -7.73 6.32
N PHE A 100 -2.30 -6.42 6.58
CA PHE A 100 -1.20 -5.84 7.36
C PHE A 100 -1.22 -6.30 8.83
N ALA A 101 -2.39 -6.50 9.42
CA ALA A 101 -2.52 -7.07 10.75
C ALA A 101 -2.03 -8.53 10.79
N LEU A 102 -2.42 -9.35 9.82
CA LEU A 102 -1.90 -10.73 9.68
C LEU A 102 -0.39 -10.75 9.47
N PHE A 103 0.12 -9.84 8.66
CA PHE A 103 1.56 -9.74 8.47
C PHE A 103 2.29 -9.42 9.77
N ALA A 104 1.84 -8.41 10.51
CA ALA A 104 2.47 -7.96 11.74
C ALA A 104 2.37 -8.98 12.89
N LEU A 105 1.22 -9.67 12.99
CA LEU A 105 0.93 -10.56 14.12
C LEU A 105 1.32 -12.02 13.86
N VAL A 106 1.37 -12.45 12.59
CA VAL A 106 1.60 -13.84 12.22
C VAL A 106 2.85 -13.98 11.37
N PHE A 107 2.92 -13.35 10.20
CA PHE A 107 4.00 -13.62 9.25
C PHE A 107 5.35 -13.13 9.76
N TYR A 108 5.40 -11.93 10.33
CA TYR A 108 6.65 -11.36 10.82
C TYR A 108 7.20 -12.07 12.06
N PRO A 109 6.42 -12.37 13.12
CA PRO A 109 6.92 -13.10 14.29
C PRO A 109 7.34 -14.53 13.99
N TYR A 110 6.69 -15.21 13.04
CA TYR A 110 6.95 -16.60 12.68
C TYR A 110 7.79 -16.76 11.40
N GLN A 111 8.50 -15.71 10.97
CA GLN A 111 9.28 -15.71 9.74
C GLN A 111 10.27 -16.86 9.61
N ASP A 112 10.94 -17.26 10.71
CA ASP A 112 11.92 -18.33 10.72
C ASP A 112 11.32 -19.72 10.43
N ILE A 113 10.02 -19.87 10.69
CA ILE A 113 9.27 -21.12 10.44
C ILE A 113 8.67 -21.11 9.04
N ILE A 114 8.18 -19.96 8.60
CA ILE A 114 7.39 -19.83 7.35
C ILE A 114 8.30 -19.73 6.13
N HIS A 115 9.50 -19.18 6.30
CA HIS A 115 10.43 -19.01 5.19
C HIS A 115 11.16 -20.33 4.86
N PRO A 116 11.11 -20.81 3.60
CA PRO A 116 11.73 -22.05 3.20
C PRO A 116 13.23 -21.90 2.95
N ILE A 117 13.98 -21.44 3.97
CA ILE A 117 15.41 -21.10 3.88
C ILE A 117 16.22 -22.29 3.35
N LYS A 118 16.06 -23.48 3.97
CA LYS A 118 16.82 -24.69 3.60
C LYS A 118 16.59 -25.16 2.15
N SER A 119 15.36 -25.02 1.66
CA SER A 119 15.03 -25.41 0.27
C SER A 119 15.53 -24.38 -0.74
N ALA A 120 15.47 -23.10 -0.38
CA ALA A 120 15.97 -22.02 -1.21
C ALA A 120 17.50 -22.07 -1.33
N ASP A 121 18.22 -22.32 -0.22
CA ASP A 121 19.68 -22.42 -0.24
C ASP A 121 20.15 -23.60 -1.12
N LYS A 122 19.48 -24.75 -1.04
CA LYS A 122 19.73 -25.86 -1.98
C LYS A 122 19.48 -25.47 -3.44
N ALA A 123 18.44 -24.68 -3.72
CA ALA A 123 18.13 -24.25 -5.08
C ALA A 123 19.22 -23.32 -5.65
N ILE A 124 19.91 -22.55 -4.82
CA ILE A 124 21.04 -21.70 -5.24
C ILE A 124 22.20 -22.55 -5.77
N ASP A 125 22.45 -23.70 -5.17
CA ASP A 125 23.55 -24.58 -5.56
C ASP A 125 23.33 -25.26 -6.93
N TYR A 126 22.06 -25.48 -7.30
CA TYR A 126 21.70 -26.18 -8.54
C TYR A 126 21.30 -25.26 -9.70
N LEU A 127 20.92 -24.02 -9.44
CA LEU A 127 20.39 -23.12 -10.47
C LEU A 127 21.45 -22.09 -10.90
N PRO A 128 21.42 -21.67 -12.19
CA PRO A 128 22.32 -20.62 -12.69
C PRO A 128 22.16 -19.31 -11.89
N ALA A 129 23.25 -18.53 -11.79
CA ALA A 129 23.29 -17.27 -11.05
C ALA A 129 22.16 -16.26 -11.40
N GLY A 130 21.65 -16.31 -12.64
CA GLY A 130 20.53 -15.46 -13.06
C GLY A 130 19.20 -15.72 -12.34
N PHE A 131 19.04 -16.87 -11.66
CA PHE A 131 17.85 -17.21 -10.89
C PHE A 131 17.90 -16.74 -9.44
N LYS A 132 19.01 -16.16 -8.97
CA LYS A 132 19.22 -15.72 -7.60
C LYS A 132 18.06 -14.84 -7.07
N HIS A 133 17.58 -13.90 -7.87
CA HIS A 133 16.48 -13.01 -7.43
C HIS A 133 15.14 -13.74 -7.29
N PHE A 134 14.85 -14.71 -8.17
CA PHE A 134 13.65 -15.54 -8.05
C PHE A 134 13.70 -16.43 -6.79
N ILE A 135 14.88 -17.00 -6.51
CA ILE A 135 15.09 -17.80 -5.30
C ILE A 135 14.93 -16.94 -4.06
N ASN A 136 15.43 -15.71 -4.05
CA ASN A 136 15.27 -14.77 -2.95
C ASN A 136 13.78 -14.38 -2.75
N ILE A 137 13.01 -14.17 -3.82
CA ILE A 137 11.57 -13.94 -3.73
C ILE A 137 10.86 -15.13 -3.09
N TYR A 138 11.22 -16.35 -3.47
CA TYR A 138 10.69 -17.58 -2.87
C TYR A 138 11.16 -17.75 -1.43
N LYS A 139 12.43 -17.53 -1.14
CA LYS A 139 13.03 -17.62 0.20
C LYS A 139 12.32 -16.72 1.21
N TYR A 140 12.07 -15.47 0.82
CA TYR A 140 11.43 -14.44 1.63
C TYR A 140 10.05 -14.06 1.08
N TRP A 141 9.24 -15.07 0.75
CA TRP A 141 7.96 -14.87 0.07
C TRP A 141 6.98 -13.96 0.84
N SER A 142 6.97 -14.02 2.17
CA SER A 142 6.08 -13.17 2.97
C SER A 142 6.49 -11.69 2.91
N PHE A 143 7.79 -11.38 2.84
CA PHE A 143 8.29 -10.02 2.66
C PHE A 143 8.05 -9.52 1.24
N SER A 144 8.21 -10.39 0.24
CA SER A 144 7.88 -10.09 -1.15
C SER A 144 6.40 -9.80 -1.32
N LEU A 145 5.53 -10.55 -0.64
CA LEU A 145 4.10 -10.33 -0.61
C LEU A 145 3.73 -9.02 0.09
N PHE A 146 4.34 -8.75 1.25
CA PHE A 146 4.18 -7.48 1.95
C PHE A 146 4.59 -6.29 1.07
N TYR A 147 5.73 -6.41 0.38
CA TYR A 147 6.20 -5.39 -0.56
C TYR A 147 5.15 -5.10 -1.63
N ALA A 148 4.62 -6.13 -2.26
CA ALA A 148 3.64 -5.99 -3.34
C ALA A 148 2.32 -5.35 -2.84
N PHE A 149 1.79 -5.79 -1.71
CA PHE A 149 0.59 -5.19 -1.13
C PHE A 149 0.81 -3.76 -0.63
N ALA A 150 1.99 -3.43 -0.13
CA ALA A 150 2.36 -2.08 0.26
C ALA A 150 2.39 -1.11 -0.94
N GLU A 151 2.90 -1.55 -2.09
CA GLU A 151 2.85 -0.77 -3.35
C GLU A 151 1.40 -0.57 -3.83
N LEU A 152 0.59 -1.65 -3.82
CA LEU A 152 -0.81 -1.57 -4.20
C LEU A 152 -1.63 -0.67 -3.27
N TRP A 153 -1.36 -0.70 -1.97
CA TRP A 153 -1.99 0.20 -1.01
C TRP A 153 -1.84 1.66 -1.41
N GLY A 154 -0.59 2.09 -1.73
CA GLY A 154 -0.32 3.47 -2.12
C GLY A 154 -1.07 3.91 -3.37
N VAL A 155 -1.12 3.05 -4.39
CA VAL A 155 -1.77 3.36 -5.67
C VAL A 155 -3.30 3.34 -5.54
N LEU A 156 -3.85 2.30 -4.94
CA LEU A 156 -5.31 2.11 -4.90
C LEU A 156 -6.00 3.03 -3.89
N ILE A 157 -5.48 3.13 -2.68
CA ILE A 157 -6.13 3.89 -1.61
C ILE A 157 -5.79 5.37 -1.70
N GLY A 158 -4.52 5.71 -1.94
CA GLY A 158 -4.08 7.10 -1.97
C GLY A 158 -4.58 7.87 -3.20
N THR A 159 -4.58 7.23 -4.37
CA THR A 159 -4.84 7.94 -5.63
C THR A 159 -6.27 7.74 -6.14
N LEU A 160 -6.72 6.50 -6.26
CA LEU A 160 -8.01 6.22 -6.90
C LEU A 160 -9.19 6.37 -5.94
N MET A 161 -9.13 5.70 -4.81
CA MET A 161 -10.28 5.61 -3.91
C MET A 161 -10.53 6.88 -3.11
N PHE A 162 -9.46 7.53 -2.62
CA PHE A 162 -9.62 8.78 -1.89
C PHE A 162 -10.28 9.85 -2.76
N TRP A 163 -9.81 10.07 -3.98
CA TRP A 163 -10.37 11.09 -4.87
C TRP A 163 -11.81 10.77 -5.31
N GLN A 164 -12.13 9.50 -5.53
CA GLN A 164 -13.51 9.10 -5.83
C GLN A 164 -14.46 9.35 -4.65
N PHE A 165 -14.02 9.02 -3.45
CA PHE A 165 -14.78 9.26 -2.22
C PHE A 165 -14.93 10.76 -1.94
N ALA A 166 -13.85 11.53 -2.02
CA ALA A 166 -13.86 12.97 -1.85
C ALA A 166 -14.85 13.66 -2.81
N ASN A 167 -14.81 13.31 -4.09
CA ASN A 167 -15.73 13.84 -5.11
C ASN A 167 -17.20 13.44 -4.87
N SER A 168 -17.46 12.34 -4.17
CA SER A 168 -18.84 11.93 -3.85
C SER A 168 -19.44 12.70 -2.68
N ILE A 169 -18.61 13.25 -1.79
CA ILE A 169 -19.05 14.00 -0.61
C ILE A 169 -19.19 15.49 -0.88
N VAL A 170 -18.37 16.04 -1.79
CA VAL A 170 -18.35 17.47 -2.11
C VAL A 170 -19.50 17.88 -3.03
N LYS A 171 -20.14 16.93 -3.72
CA LYS A 171 -21.40 17.17 -4.42
C LYS A 171 -22.57 17.17 -3.43
#